data_dc1a7139ab3b6767496995b9525027b6
#
_entry.id   dc1a7139ab3b6767496995b9525027b6
#
_cell.length_a   1.000
_cell.length_b   1.000
_cell.length_c   1.000
_cell.angle_alpha   90.00
_cell.angle_beta   90.00
_cell.angle_gamma   90.00
#
_symmetry.space_group_name_H-M   'P 1'
#
loop_
_entity.id
_entity.type
_entity.pdbx_description
1 polymer ?
#
loop_
_entity_poly.entity_id
_entity_poly.type
_entity_poly.pdbx_seq_one_letter_code
_entity_poly.pdbx_strand_id
1 'polypeptide(L)'
;MLGEMRQVIFLNGPIGAGKSSLGRALATALDAAFIDSDDFRDCSKSWFEESLTLANALVGAGMSALGKRHVLVIAMPLRAREWIFFRARFGAEEIATYCVTLAVGFDAVLDPKRGRAFASDERVRIKEMIEQGYAARPFSDLILATDREGFAGTLAELTASCRRLLAARRLSQ
;
A
#
# COMPACT_ATOMS: atom_id res chain seq x y z
N MET A 1 -3.49 15.38 -27.44
CA MET A 1 -4.20 14.77 -26.28
C MET A 1 -3.14 14.50 -25.22
N LEU A 2 -3.16 15.21 -24.11
CA LEU A 2 -2.34 14.87 -22.95
C LEU A 2 -2.88 13.52 -22.43
N GLY A 3 -2.11 12.45 -22.61
CA GLY A 3 -2.48 11.14 -22.10
C GLY A 3 -2.72 11.21 -20.59
N GLU A 4 -3.75 10.56 -20.08
CA GLU A 4 -3.98 10.51 -18.65
C GLU A 4 -2.77 9.88 -17.96
N MET A 5 -2.19 10.61 -17.00
CA MET A 5 -0.96 10.23 -16.32
C MET A 5 -1.19 8.96 -15.50
N ARG A 6 -0.37 7.94 -15.74
CA ARG A 6 -0.39 6.69 -14.96
C ARG A 6 0.21 6.92 -13.58
N GLN A 7 -0.44 6.40 -12.55
CA GLN A 7 -0.08 6.65 -11.16
C GLN A 7 -0.25 5.39 -10.31
N VAL A 8 0.64 5.18 -9.35
CA VAL A 8 0.62 4.04 -8.42
C VAL A 8 0.58 4.56 -6.99
N ILE A 9 -0.36 4.05 -6.21
CA ILE A 9 -0.44 4.26 -4.75
C ILE A 9 -0.05 2.96 -4.07
N PHE A 10 1.02 2.97 -3.29
CA PHE A 10 1.36 1.90 -2.37
C PHE A 10 0.71 2.17 -1.01
N LEU A 11 -0.12 1.23 -0.55
CA LEU A 11 -0.61 1.21 0.82
C LEU A 11 0.35 0.41 1.70
N ASN A 12 1.14 1.13 2.49
CA ASN A 12 2.06 0.58 3.46
C ASN A 12 1.41 0.51 4.86
N GLY A 13 1.98 -0.27 5.75
CA GLY A 13 1.55 -0.39 7.15
C GLY A 13 1.85 -1.77 7.72
N PRO A 14 1.78 -1.95 9.04
CA PRO A 14 1.98 -3.24 9.69
C PRO A 14 0.87 -4.23 9.34
N ILE A 15 1.03 -5.50 9.75
CA ILE A 15 -0.05 -6.50 9.71
C ILE A 15 -1.24 -5.96 10.51
N GLY A 16 -2.46 -6.15 10.01
CA GLY A 16 -3.68 -5.70 10.66
C GLY A 16 -4.02 -4.22 10.47
N ALA A 17 -3.19 -3.42 9.78
CA ALA A 17 -3.50 -2.02 9.47
C ALA A 17 -4.66 -1.81 8.49
N GLY A 18 -5.13 -2.86 7.83
CA GLY A 18 -6.25 -2.80 6.90
C GLY A 18 -5.85 -2.59 5.43
N LYS A 19 -4.57 -2.79 5.07
CA LYS A 19 -4.05 -2.57 3.69
C LYS A 19 -4.91 -3.23 2.61
N SER A 20 -5.22 -4.51 2.74
CA SER A 20 -5.99 -5.27 1.74
C SER A 20 -7.44 -4.82 1.66
N SER A 21 -8.11 -4.66 2.80
CA SER A 21 -9.52 -4.26 2.86
C SER A 21 -9.73 -2.84 2.39
N LEU A 22 -8.97 -1.88 2.94
CA LEU A 22 -9.02 -0.48 2.55
C LEU A 22 -8.51 -0.27 1.12
N GLY A 23 -7.48 -1.02 0.71
CA GLY A 23 -6.90 -0.92 -0.63
C GLY A 23 -7.89 -1.33 -1.72
N ARG A 24 -8.60 -2.42 -1.52
CA ARG A 24 -9.65 -2.88 -2.44
C ARG A 24 -10.80 -1.89 -2.55
N ALA A 25 -11.27 -1.38 -1.40
CA ALA A 25 -12.33 -0.38 -1.37
C ALA A 25 -11.88 0.97 -1.96
N LEU A 26 -10.64 1.40 -1.67
CA LEU A 26 -10.05 2.60 -2.27
C LEU A 26 -9.94 2.49 -3.78
N ALA A 27 -9.46 1.34 -4.29
CA ALA A 27 -9.36 1.11 -5.73
C ALA A 27 -10.73 1.22 -6.42
N THR A 28 -11.78 0.67 -5.80
CA THR A 28 -13.15 0.83 -6.30
C THR A 28 -13.58 2.31 -6.31
N ALA A 29 -13.30 3.06 -5.24
CA ALA A 29 -13.67 4.47 -5.13
C ALA A 29 -12.90 5.39 -6.09
N LEU A 30 -11.71 4.98 -6.54
CA LEU A 30 -10.86 5.72 -7.48
C LEU A 30 -10.98 5.25 -8.93
N ASP A 31 -11.78 4.24 -9.22
CA ASP A 31 -11.82 3.51 -10.51
C ASP A 31 -10.40 3.00 -10.90
N ALA A 32 -9.66 2.49 -9.92
CA ALA A 32 -8.30 2.02 -10.02
C ALA A 32 -8.23 0.48 -10.10
N ALA A 33 -7.11 -0.04 -10.61
CA ALA A 33 -6.75 -1.44 -10.41
C ALA A 33 -6.27 -1.69 -8.96
N PHE A 34 -6.40 -2.92 -8.48
CA PHE A 34 -5.91 -3.33 -7.16
C PHE A 34 -5.03 -4.56 -7.25
N ILE A 35 -3.91 -4.52 -6.53
CA ILE A 35 -3.00 -5.67 -6.34
C ILE A 35 -2.70 -5.82 -4.85
N ASP A 36 -2.84 -7.05 -4.33
CA ASP A 36 -2.35 -7.42 -3.01
C ASP A 36 -1.02 -8.17 -3.15
N SER A 37 0.02 -7.71 -2.49
CA SER A 37 1.33 -8.36 -2.57
C SER A 37 1.32 -9.78 -1.99
N ASP A 38 0.40 -10.07 -1.08
CA ASP A 38 0.28 -11.40 -0.49
C ASP A 38 -0.17 -12.46 -1.52
N ASP A 39 -0.86 -12.07 -2.59
CA ASP A 39 -1.25 -12.96 -3.69
C ASP A 39 -0.06 -13.46 -4.53
N PHE A 40 1.11 -12.82 -4.39
CA PHE A 40 2.33 -13.13 -5.15
C PHE A 40 3.39 -13.84 -4.31
N ARG A 41 3.11 -14.14 -3.04
CA ARG A 41 4.07 -14.78 -2.14
C ARG A 41 4.25 -16.26 -2.47
N ASP A 42 5.51 -16.66 -2.55
CA ASP A 42 5.92 -18.06 -2.71
C ASP A 42 6.63 -18.51 -1.42
N CYS A 43 5.88 -19.17 -0.53
CA CYS A 43 6.37 -19.64 0.76
C CYS A 43 7.45 -20.73 0.64
N SER A 44 7.78 -21.22 -0.57
CA SER A 44 8.81 -22.23 -0.79
C SER A 44 10.21 -21.65 -0.96
N LYS A 45 10.34 -20.32 -1.11
CA LYS A 45 11.61 -19.63 -1.35
C LYS A 45 12.18 -19.03 -0.09
N SER A 46 13.52 -18.87 -0.07
CA SER A 46 14.17 -18.09 0.99
C SER A 46 13.69 -16.64 0.97
N TRP A 47 13.63 -16.01 2.13
CA TRP A 47 13.14 -14.65 2.27
C TRP A 47 13.81 -13.62 1.34
N PHE A 48 15.10 -13.80 1.04
CA PHE A 48 15.84 -12.88 0.15
C PHE A 48 15.46 -13.08 -1.33
N GLU A 49 15.40 -14.34 -1.78
CA GLU A 49 14.99 -14.69 -3.14
C GLU A 49 13.51 -14.35 -3.39
N GLU A 50 12.66 -14.59 -2.40
CA GLU A 50 11.25 -14.21 -2.42
C GLU A 50 11.08 -12.70 -2.60
N SER A 51 11.83 -11.88 -1.87
CA SER A 51 11.70 -10.42 -1.90
C SER A 51 11.98 -9.82 -3.28
N LEU A 52 13.03 -10.28 -3.98
CA LEU A 52 13.38 -9.77 -5.31
C LEU A 52 12.43 -10.31 -6.38
N THR A 53 12.08 -11.60 -6.31
CA THR A 53 11.12 -12.23 -7.22
C THR A 53 9.74 -11.58 -7.09
N LEU A 54 9.27 -11.35 -5.87
CA LEU A 54 8.03 -10.67 -5.57
C LEU A 54 8.02 -9.25 -6.14
N ALA A 55 9.08 -8.46 -5.90
CA ALA A 55 9.16 -7.10 -6.38
C ALA A 55 9.08 -7.01 -7.92
N ASN A 56 9.80 -7.89 -8.63
CA ASN A 56 9.74 -7.93 -10.09
C ASN A 56 8.36 -8.40 -10.60
N ALA A 57 7.74 -9.39 -9.97
CA ALA A 57 6.39 -9.85 -10.32
C ALA A 57 5.35 -8.75 -10.13
N LEU A 58 5.45 -7.98 -9.04
CA LEU A 58 4.56 -6.84 -8.77
C LEU A 58 4.72 -5.72 -9.80
N VAL A 59 5.96 -5.42 -10.24
CA VAL A 59 6.18 -4.45 -11.32
C VAL A 59 5.52 -4.93 -12.61
N GLY A 60 5.73 -6.19 -13.02
CA GLY A 60 5.13 -6.75 -14.23
C GLY A 60 3.60 -6.72 -14.20
N ALA A 61 3.00 -7.18 -13.10
CA ALA A 61 1.55 -7.14 -12.90
C ALA A 61 1.02 -5.70 -12.87
N GLY A 62 1.74 -4.79 -12.23
CA GLY A 62 1.40 -3.37 -12.16
C GLY A 62 1.40 -2.68 -13.53
N MET A 63 2.40 -2.94 -14.36
CA MET A 63 2.46 -2.43 -15.73
C MET A 63 1.28 -2.93 -16.57
N SER A 64 0.96 -4.22 -16.45
CA SER A 64 -0.20 -4.82 -17.13
C SER A 64 -1.53 -4.19 -16.67
N ALA A 65 -1.70 -3.97 -15.37
CA ALA A 65 -2.89 -3.34 -14.80
C ALA A 65 -3.04 -1.89 -15.26
N LEU A 66 -1.94 -1.12 -15.31
CA LEU A 66 -1.90 0.26 -15.79
C LEU A 66 -2.11 0.40 -17.30
N GLY A 67 -2.03 -0.68 -18.05
CA GLY A 67 -2.49 -0.73 -19.44
C GLY A 67 -4.01 -0.67 -19.59
N LYS A 68 -4.76 -0.93 -18.53
CA LYS A 68 -6.22 -0.96 -18.51
C LYS A 68 -6.85 0.15 -17.64
N ARG A 69 -6.11 0.65 -16.68
CA ARG A 69 -6.51 1.69 -15.71
C ARG A 69 -5.39 2.69 -15.51
N HIS A 70 -5.69 3.98 -15.32
CA HIS A 70 -4.67 4.99 -15.12
C HIS A 70 -4.13 5.05 -13.68
N VAL A 71 -4.85 4.48 -12.74
CA VAL A 71 -4.45 4.40 -11.33
C VAL A 71 -4.37 2.95 -10.88
N LEU A 72 -3.34 2.63 -10.11
CA LEU A 72 -3.13 1.33 -9.47
C LEU A 72 -2.93 1.53 -7.97
N VAL A 73 -3.60 0.70 -7.17
CA VAL A 73 -3.38 0.60 -5.72
C VAL A 73 -2.71 -0.73 -5.43
N ILE A 74 -1.56 -0.71 -4.74
CA ILE A 74 -0.82 -1.90 -4.31
C ILE A 74 -0.79 -1.95 -2.78
N ALA A 75 -1.36 -2.98 -2.18
CA ALA A 75 -1.25 -3.25 -0.76
C ALA A 75 0.04 -4.03 -0.49
N MET A 76 1.00 -3.42 0.22
CA MET A 76 2.30 -4.03 0.51
C MET A 76 2.98 -3.35 1.70
N PRO A 77 3.51 -4.11 2.70
CA PRO A 77 4.41 -3.54 3.70
C PRO A 77 5.76 -3.20 3.04
N LEU A 78 6.17 -1.93 3.09
CA LEU A 78 7.36 -1.42 2.41
C LEU A 78 8.54 -1.15 3.36
N ARG A 79 9.73 -1.58 2.94
CA ARG A 79 11.01 -1.09 3.45
C ARG A 79 11.61 -0.08 2.49
N ALA A 80 12.58 0.70 2.96
CA ALA A 80 13.21 1.76 2.15
C ALA A 80 13.79 1.24 0.82
N ARG A 81 14.44 0.06 0.83
CA ARG A 81 15.01 -0.53 -0.39
C ARG A 81 13.96 -0.90 -1.44
N GLU A 82 12.82 -1.44 -1.00
CA GLU A 82 11.72 -1.79 -1.89
C GLU A 82 11.07 -0.54 -2.46
N TRP A 83 10.91 0.50 -1.62
CA TRP A 83 10.41 1.79 -2.07
C TRP A 83 11.29 2.42 -3.15
N ILE A 84 12.63 2.44 -2.95
CA ILE A 84 13.58 2.94 -3.94
C ILE A 84 13.48 2.13 -5.24
N PHE A 85 13.41 0.81 -5.14
CA PHE A 85 13.27 -0.08 -6.30
C PHE A 85 12.00 0.22 -7.10
N PHE A 86 10.83 0.28 -6.46
CA PHE A 86 9.57 0.56 -7.15
C PHE A 86 9.54 1.94 -7.77
N ARG A 87 10.02 2.96 -7.06
CA ARG A 87 10.13 4.31 -7.62
C ARG A 87 11.00 4.36 -8.87
N ALA A 88 12.14 3.68 -8.88
CA ALA A 88 13.02 3.63 -10.03
C ALA A 88 12.35 2.89 -11.21
N ARG A 89 11.71 1.75 -10.95
CA ARG A 89 11.10 0.93 -11.99
C ARG A 89 9.88 1.59 -12.64
N PHE A 90 8.98 2.14 -11.84
CA PHE A 90 7.80 2.86 -12.34
C PHE A 90 8.19 4.22 -12.93
N GLY A 91 9.14 4.91 -12.31
CA GLY A 91 9.62 6.21 -12.80
C GLY A 91 10.30 6.14 -14.17
N ALA A 92 10.98 5.04 -14.52
CA ALA A 92 11.54 4.81 -15.85
C ALA A 92 10.47 4.76 -16.96
N GLU A 93 9.22 4.49 -16.61
CA GLU A 93 8.05 4.47 -17.49
C GLU A 93 7.16 5.72 -17.31
N GLU A 94 7.70 6.78 -16.72
CA GLU A 94 7.00 8.05 -16.41
C GLU A 94 5.74 7.88 -15.55
N ILE A 95 5.69 6.79 -14.72
CA ILE A 95 4.61 6.50 -13.81
C ILE A 95 4.91 7.12 -12.44
N ALA A 96 4.02 7.98 -11.96
CA ALA A 96 4.14 8.58 -10.64
C ALA A 96 3.84 7.55 -9.54
N THR A 97 4.65 7.54 -8.47
CA THR A 97 4.45 6.64 -7.33
C THR A 97 4.27 7.42 -6.05
N TYR A 98 3.33 6.97 -5.21
CA TYR A 98 3.02 7.53 -3.89
C TYR A 98 3.04 6.42 -2.85
N CYS A 99 3.55 6.73 -1.66
CA CYS A 99 3.46 5.87 -0.49
C CYS A 99 2.46 6.46 0.52
N VAL A 100 1.38 5.74 0.76
CA VAL A 100 0.40 6.06 1.79
C VAL A 100 0.54 5.05 2.92
N THR A 101 0.93 5.51 4.10
CA THR A 101 1.10 4.64 5.26
C THR A 101 -0.17 4.64 6.11
N LEU A 102 -0.69 3.44 6.36
CA LEU A 102 -1.78 3.19 7.30
C LEU A 102 -1.18 2.96 8.69
N ALA A 103 -1.29 3.96 9.55
CA ALA A 103 -0.80 3.89 10.91
C ALA A 103 -1.85 3.26 11.83
N VAL A 104 -1.40 2.37 12.72
CA VAL A 104 -2.23 1.72 13.72
C VAL A 104 -1.39 1.34 14.92
N GLY A 105 -1.90 1.53 16.13
CA GLY A 105 -1.26 1.07 17.35
C GLY A 105 -1.46 -0.43 17.58
N PHE A 106 -0.54 -1.06 18.35
CA PHE A 106 -0.58 -2.50 18.63
C PHE A 106 -1.90 -2.95 19.24
N ASP A 107 -2.36 -2.27 20.28
CA ASP A 107 -3.61 -2.62 21.00
C ASP A 107 -4.83 -2.47 20.09
N ALA A 108 -4.82 -1.45 19.22
CA ALA A 108 -5.90 -1.23 18.26
C ALA A 108 -5.96 -2.33 17.19
N VAL A 109 -4.81 -2.88 16.77
CA VAL A 109 -4.79 -4.04 15.84
C VAL A 109 -5.47 -5.24 16.48
N LEU A 110 -5.25 -5.47 17.78
CA LEU A 110 -5.77 -6.61 18.51
C LEU A 110 -7.22 -6.44 18.98
N ASP A 111 -7.84 -5.27 18.78
CA ASP A 111 -9.23 -5.02 19.16
C ASP A 111 -10.17 -6.01 18.42
N PRO A 112 -10.94 -6.84 19.14
CA PRO A 112 -11.89 -7.77 18.53
C PRO A 112 -12.90 -7.13 17.59
N LYS A 113 -13.21 -5.85 17.77
CA LYS A 113 -14.11 -5.07 16.90
C LYS A 113 -13.60 -4.97 15.46
N ARG A 114 -12.31 -5.17 15.21
CA ARG A 114 -11.73 -5.21 13.88
C ARG A 114 -11.96 -6.54 13.14
N GLY A 115 -12.58 -7.52 13.81
CA GLY A 115 -13.06 -8.75 13.18
C GLY A 115 -11.98 -9.77 12.81
N ARG A 116 -10.73 -9.59 13.29
CA ARG A 116 -9.63 -10.53 13.03
C ARG A 116 -8.96 -10.96 14.34
N ALA A 117 -8.84 -12.27 14.53
CA ALA A 117 -8.01 -12.85 15.58
C ALA A 117 -6.59 -13.14 15.01
N PHE A 118 -5.59 -12.97 15.85
CA PHE A 118 -4.19 -13.22 15.50
C PHE A 118 -3.61 -14.30 16.41
N ALA A 119 -2.85 -15.23 15.82
CA ALA A 119 -2.06 -16.21 16.54
C ALA A 119 -0.91 -15.56 17.31
N SER A 120 -0.29 -16.29 18.25
CA SER A 120 0.76 -15.71 19.10
C SER A 120 1.98 -15.20 18.32
N ASP A 121 2.40 -15.94 17.31
CA ASP A 121 3.50 -15.58 16.41
C ASP A 121 3.15 -14.37 15.53
N GLU A 122 1.92 -14.28 15.05
CA GLU A 122 1.45 -13.08 14.34
C GLU A 122 1.47 -11.83 15.24
N ARG A 123 1.06 -11.96 16.51
CA ARG A 123 1.12 -10.84 17.48
C ARG A 123 2.55 -10.33 17.71
N VAL A 124 3.50 -11.25 17.87
CA VAL A 124 4.91 -10.91 17.97
C VAL A 124 5.35 -10.16 16.72
N ARG A 125 5.00 -10.67 15.54
CA ARG A 125 5.35 -10.05 14.25
C ARG A 125 4.72 -8.66 14.07
N ILE A 126 3.49 -8.46 14.49
CA ILE A 126 2.82 -7.14 14.46
C ILE A 126 3.60 -6.14 15.32
N LYS A 127 3.98 -6.52 16.54
CA LYS A 127 4.76 -5.67 17.45
C LYS A 127 6.10 -5.29 16.84
N GLU A 128 6.84 -6.26 16.33
CA GLU A 128 8.11 -6.02 15.63
C GLU A 128 7.97 -5.06 14.45
N MET A 129 6.94 -5.22 13.63
CA MET A 129 6.70 -4.32 12.49
C MET A 129 6.42 -2.89 12.93
N ILE A 130 5.66 -2.68 14.01
CA ILE A 130 5.40 -1.35 14.56
C ILE A 130 6.71 -0.75 15.08
N GLU A 131 7.50 -1.51 15.84
CA GLU A 131 8.82 -1.09 16.36
C GLU A 131 9.81 -0.79 15.21
N GLN A 132 9.74 -1.51 14.10
CA GLN A 132 10.51 -1.27 12.87
C GLN A 132 9.99 -0.07 12.05
N GLY A 133 8.99 0.65 12.53
CA GLY A 133 8.48 1.86 11.92
C GLY A 133 7.59 1.67 10.69
N TYR A 134 6.95 0.49 10.52
CA TYR A 134 6.01 0.30 9.42
C TYR A 134 4.76 1.18 9.52
N ALA A 135 4.43 1.68 10.70
CA ALA A 135 3.32 2.61 10.92
C ALA A 135 3.67 4.08 10.62
N ALA A 136 4.95 4.41 10.37
CA ALA A 136 5.40 5.79 10.17
C ALA A 136 6.68 5.84 9.32
N ARG A 137 6.59 5.45 8.05
CA ARG A 137 7.75 5.49 7.15
C ARG A 137 8.12 6.93 6.78
N PRO A 138 9.41 7.31 6.85
CA PRO A 138 9.84 8.68 6.53
C PRO A 138 9.66 9.05 5.05
N PHE A 139 9.49 8.05 4.18
CA PHE A 139 9.22 8.25 2.75
C PHE A 139 7.73 8.26 2.40
N SER A 140 6.83 8.29 3.39
CA SER A 140 5.39 8.37 3.16
C SER A 140 4.99 9.76 2.68
N ASP A 141 4.23 9.82 1.58
CA ASP A 141 3.59 11.05 1.10
C ASP A 141 2.38 11.41 1.98
N LEU A 142 1.77 10.40 2.62
CA LEU A 142 0.66 10.52 3.55
C LEU A 142 0.76 9.46 4.65
N ILE A 143 0.48 9.84 5.89
CA ILE A 143 0.27 8.91 7.00
C ILE A 143 -1.15 9.11 7.53
N LEU A 144 -1.95 8.04 7.55
CA LEU A 144 -3.34 8.06 7.97
C LEU A 144 -3.57 7.05 9.09
N ALA A 145 -4.12 7.52 10.21
CA ALA A 145 -4.48 6.66 11.34
C ALA A 145 -5.75 5.85 11.02
N THR A 146 -5.70 4.53 11.24
CA THR A 146 -6.83 3.62 10.95
C THR A 146 -7.55 3.12 12.20
N ASP A 147 -7.20 3.66 13.35
CA ASP A 147 -7.75 3.30 14.67
C ASP A 147 -8.63 4.39 15.30
N ARG A 148 -8.83 5.51 14.61
CA ARG A 148 -9.63 6.64 15.11
C ARG A 148 -11.10 6.54 14.76
N GLU A 149 -11.39 6.03 13.57
CA GLU A 149 -12.73 5.94 13.02
C GLU A 149 -13.03 4.50 12.57
N GLY A 150 -14.30 4.19 12.35
CA GLY A 150 -14.70 2.93 11.73
C GLY A 150 -14.25 2.84 10.26
N PHE A 151 -14.40 1.66 9.64
CA PHE A 151 -13.97 1.40 8.27
C PHE A 151 -14.47 2.45 7.26
N ALA A 152 -15.74 2.83 7.33
CA ALA A 152 -16.34 3.79 6.40
C ALA A 152 -15.72 5.19 6.53
N GLY A 153 -15.51 5.68 7.75
CA GLY A 153 -14.87 6.97 8.00
C GLY A 153 -13.41 6.98 7.54
N THR A 154 -12.65 5.95 7.90
CA THR A 154 -11.26 5.77 7.44
C THR A 154 -11.17 5.72 5.91
N LEU A 155 -12.08 4.98 5.25
CA LEU A 155 -12.12 4.91 3.78
C LEU A 155 -12.43 6.26 3.14
N ALA A 156 -13.37 7.01 3.70
CA ALA A 156 -13.73 8.33 3.21
C ALA A 156 -12.55 9.30 3.27
N GLU A 157 -11.86 9.36 4.42
CA GLU A 157 -10.67 10.20 4.61
C GLU A 157 -9.52 9.76 3.69
N LEU A 158 -9.25 8.46 3.59
CA LEU A 158 -8.23 7.89 2.70
C LEU A 158 -8.51 8.26 1.23
N THR A 159 -9.75 8.08 0.79
CA THR A 159 -10.17 8.39 -0.59
C THR A 159 -10.00 9.86 -0.91
N ALA A 160 -10.44 10.75 -0.03
CA ALA A 160 -10.31 12.19 -0.21
C ALA A 160 -8.83 12.62 -0.27
N SER A 161 -7.99 12.06 0.60
CA SER A 161 -6.57 12.36 0.65
C SER A 161 -5.82 11.83 -0.58
N CYS A 162 -6.11 10.61 -1.03
CA CYS A 162 -5.52 10.06 -2.24
C CYS A 162 -5.93 10.86 -3.48
N ARG A 163 -7.19 11.30 -3.60
CA ARG A 163 -7.62 12.19 -4.70
C ARG A 163 -6.81 13.48 -4.74
N ARG A 164 -6.51 14.09 -3.58
CA ARG A 164 -5.67 15.29 -3.52
C ARG A 164 -4.23 15.00 -3.96
N LEU A 165 -3.63 13.87 -3.53
CA LEU A 165 -2.29 13.46 -3.97
C LEU A 165 -2.22 13.28 -5.49
N LEU A 166 -3.18 12.56 -6.07
CA LEU A 166 -3.25 12.28 -7.50
C LEU A 166 -3.45 13.57 -8.33
N ALA A 167 -4.22 14.53 -7.81
CA ALA A 167 -4.49 15.81 -8.49
C ALA A 167 -3.29 16.77 -8.41
N ALA A 168 -2.57 16.82 -7.30
CA ALA A 168 -1.48 17.77 -7.08
C ALA A 168 -0.38 17.69 -8.15
N ARG A 169 -0.04 16.50 -8.63
CA ARG A 169 0.98 16.32 -9.66
C ARG A 169 0.51 16.63 -11.09
N ARG A 170 -0.79 16.63 -11.34
CA ARG A 170 -1.35 17.08 -12.64
C ARG A 170 -1.15 18.58 -12.86
N LEU A 171 -0.96 19.35 -11.79
CA LEU A 171 -0.79 20.81 -11.82
C LEU A 171 0.67 21.25 -11.85
N SER A 172 1.63 20.32 -11.68
CA SER A 172 3.07 20.61 -11.58
C SER A 172 3.84 20.33 -12.87
N GLN A 173 3.15 20.02 -13.95
CA GLN A 173 3.66 19.84 -15.32
C GLN A 173 3.06 20.89 -16.25
#